data_57621658ddc4f4116c84dc5cc9b5a0c3
#
_entry.id   57621658ddc4f4116c84dc5cc9b5a0c3
#
_cell.length_a   1.000
_cell.length_b   1.000
_cell.length_c   1.000
_cell.angle_alpha   90.00
_cell.angle_beta   90.00
_cell.angle_gamma   90.00
#
_symmetry.space_group_name_H-M   'P 1'
#
loop_
_entity.id
_entity.type
_entity.pdbx_description
1 polymer ?
#
loop_
_entity_poly.entity_id
_entity_poly.type
_entity_poly.pdbx_seq_one_letter_code
_entity_poly.pdbx_strand_id
1 'polypeptide(L)'
;MDDVPKARYAEGLWVITVYYNPCKYKTRRANFDLFAESLKRAGIPLLTVECAFGDEPFELPDSCHPIRLRSASLLWQKERLLNLAASWLPASAQSVAWVDCDVIFLNERWATKTVELLKEHAVVQLFEKCVRLEQGNLMIEAADIVTSFAAVTGKDRSVLNTQRYDAHGHTGYAWAMRREIFDAVGLYEAAVSGSADHFMAHASYGHVGFCVENALKQDSTQIDHFRRWGSAFYELVQGKLAVVPGAIVHLWHGSLAKRDYFNRMWKITDSGFNPNTDLMIEPGKPIEWAPRVRHEKPKLVAYFDEYFKSRQEDGDTVSSNKQKNRRIA
;
A
#
# COMPACT_ATOMS: atom_id res chain seq x y z
N MET A 1 23.53 -33.14 4.78
CA MET A 1 22.95 -32.09 3.91
C MET A 1 21.46 -32.27 4.00
N ASP A 2 20.90 -31.67 5.02
CA ASP A 2 19.53 -31.87 5.41
C ASP A 2 18.60 -31.20 4.40
N ASP A 3 17.65 -32.00 3.96
CA ASP A 3 16.59 -31.65 3.05
C ASP A 3 15.74 -30.52 3.71
N VAL A 4 16.14 -29.27 3.48
CA VAL A 4 15.27 -28.14 3.79
C VAL A 4 14.00 -28.36 2.98
N PRO A 5 12.84 -28.57 3.61
CA PRO A 5 11.62 -28.83 2.88
C PRO A 5 11.46 -27.73 1.85
N LYS A 6 11.38 -28.10 0.57
CA LYS A 6 11.02 -27.17 -0.52
C LYS A 6 9.73 -26.53 -0.10
N ALA A 7 9.87 -25.37 0.55
CA ALA A 7 8.79 -24.67 1.18
C ALA A 7 7.75 -24.36 0.11
N ARG A 8 6.53 -24.86 0.19
CA ARG A 8 5.51 -23.97 0.73
C ARG A 8 5.14 -22.87 -0.26
N TYR A 9 5.52 -23.05 -1.52
CA TYR A 9 5.00 -22.29 -2.65
C TYR A 9 3.50 -22.60 -2.74
N ALA A 10 2.68 -21.58 -2.59
CA ALA A 10 1.26 -21.68 -2.82
C ALA A 10 1.03 -21.57 -4.33
N GLU A 11 0.74 -22.68 -4.97
CA GLU A 11 0.53 -22.74 -6.40
C GLU A 11 -0.49 -21.69 -6.86
N GLY A 12 -0.14 -20.95 -7.89
CA GLY A 12 -0.99 -19.89 -8.45
C GLY A 12 -0.99 -18.55 -7.69
N LEU A 13 -0.32 -18.44 -6.54
CA LEU A 13 -0.17 -17.15 -5.85
C LEU A 13 1.04 -16.39 -6.38
N TRP A 14 0.83 -15.14 -6.74
CA TRP A 14 1.87 -14.19 -7.09
C TRP A 14 1.79 -12.96 -6.19
N VAL A 15 2.94 -12.49 -5.74
CA VAL A 15 3.07 -11.21 -5.06
C VAL A 15 3.41 -10.14 -6.08
N ILE A 16 2.69 -9.04 -6.02
CA ILE A 16 3.02 -7.81 -6.73
C ILE A 16 3.38 -6.72 -5.73
N THR A 17 4.36 -5.92 -6.05
CA THR A 17 4.73 -4.75 -5.26
C THR A 17 5.17 -3.61 -6.16
N VAL A 18 5.22 -2.41 -5.57
CA VAL A 18 5.66 -1.21 -6.27
C VAL A 18 6.80 -0.55 -5.52
N TYR A 19 7.76 -0.04 -6.26
CA TYR A 19 8.86 0.73 -5.73
C TYR A 19 8.94 2.08 -6.43
N TYR A 20 8.88 3.15 -5.67
CA TYR A 20 9.18 4.50 -6.13
C TYR A 20 9.73 5.32 -4.95
N ASN A 21 10.76 6.12 -5.22
CA ASN A 21 11.53 6.81 -4.21
C ASN A 21 11.96 8.22 -4.70
N PRO A 22 11.00 9.15 -4.84
CA PRO A 22 11.29 10.46 -5.42
C PRO A 22 12.30 11.29 -4.59
N CYS A 23 12.43 11.00 -3.31
CA CYS A 23 13.34 11.69 -2.40
C CYS A 23 14.66 10.95 -2.13
N LYS A 24 14.90 9.81 -2.79
CA LYS A 24 16.11 8.99 -2.66
C LYS A 24 16.42 8.56 -1.22
N TYR A 25 15.40 8.25 -0.45
CA TYR A 25 15.55 7.73 0.90
C TYR A 25 16.26 6.37 0.91
N LYS A 26 17.35 6.25 1.67
CA LYS A 26 18.15 5.02 1.79
C LYS A 26 17.38 3.91 2.49
N THR A 27 16.61 4.27 3.52
CA THR A 27 15.76 3.33 4.28
C THR A 27 14.76 2.62 3.38
N ARG A 28 14.19 3.34 2.42
CA ARG A 28 13.22 2.76 1.48
C ARG A 28 13.85 1.66 0.62
N ARG A 29 15.07 1.90 0.12
CA ARG A 29 15.80 0.90 -0.64
C ARG A 29 16.21 -0.29 0.23
N ALA A 30 16.73 -0.06 1.43
CA ALA A 30 17.13 -1.12 2.34
C ALA A 30 15.92 -2.02 2.73
N ASN A 31 14.76 -1.42 2.99
CA ASN A 31 13.54 -2.15 3.30
C ASN A 31 13.08 -3.03 2.12
N PHE A 32 13.10 -2.48 0.91
CA PHE A 32 12.81 -3.26 -0.29
C PHE A 32 13.73 -4.48 -0.44
N ASP A 33 15.03 -4.31 -0.23
CA ASP A 33 15.99 -5.41 -0.35
C ASP A 33 15.70 -6.52 0.68
N LEU A 34 15.36 -6.17 1.92
CA LEU A 34 14.95 -7.13 2.96
C LEU A 34 13.65 -7.84 2.59
N PHE A 35 12.65 -7.09 2.13
CA PHE A 35 11.37 -7.63 1.69
C PHE A 35 11.54 -8.62 0.54
N ALA A 36 12.22 -8.23 -0.54
CA ALA A 36 12.42 -9.06 -1.72
C ALA A 36 13.21 -10.34 -1.39
N GLU A 37 14.25 -10.23 -0.56
CA GLU A 37 15.03 -11.39 -0.11
C GLU A 37 14.19 -12.33 0.77
N SER A 38 13.29 -11.81 1.60
CA SER A 38 12.39 -12.64 2.42
C SER A 38 11.45 -13.50 1.57
N LEU A 39 10.86 -12.94 0.52
CA LEU A 39 10.00 -13.66 -0.43
C LEU A 39 10.80 -14.68 -1.25
N LYS A 40 12.01 -14.31 -1.70
CA LYS A 40 12.90 -15.20 -2.43
C LYS A 40 13.27 -16.44 -1.59
N ARG A 41 13.61 -16.27 -0.32
CA ARG A 41 13.89 -17.39 0.61
C ARG A 41 12.67 -18.28 0.83
N ALA A 42 11.49 -17.67 0.86
CA ALA A 42 10.23 -18.41 0.96
C ALA A 42 9.81 -19.10 -0.35
N GLY A 43 10.50 -18.87 -1.46
CA GLY A 43 10.16 -19.39 -2.78
C GLY A 43 8.87 -18.79 -3.35
N ILE A 44 8.49 -17.59 -2.92
CA ILE A 44 7.28 -16.89 -3.38
C ILE A 44 7.61 -16.01 -4.58
N PRO A 45 6.92 -16.15 -5.72
CA PRO A 45 7.17 -15.32 -6.89
C PRO A 45 6.76 -13.87 -6.64
N LEU A 46 7.66 -12.95 -6.97
CA LEU A 46 7.49 -11.52 -6.84
C LEU A 46 7.62 -10.84 -8.20
N LEU A 47 6.63 -10.02 -8.55
CA LEU A 47 6.72 -9.07 -9.65
C LEU A 47 6.76 -7.66 -9.06
N THR A 48 7.81 -6.92 -9.38
CA THR A 48 8.02 -5.55 -8.92
C THR A 48 7.86 -4.56 -10.07
N VAL A 49 7.10 -3.49 -9.84
CA VAL A 49 7.09 -2.33 -10.73
C VAL A 49 7.87 -1.20 -10.08
N GLU A 50 8.92 -0.75 -10.74
CA GLU A 50 9.67 0.44 -10.34
C GLU A 50 9.22 1.64 -11.15
N CYS A 51 8.86 2.73 -10.48
CA CYS A 51 8.52 4.01 -11.13
C CYS A 51 9.53 5.09 -10.76
N ALA A 52 10.23 5.61 -11.77
CA ALA A 52 11.06 6.80 -11.64
C ALA A 52 10.29 8.06 -12.07
N PHE A 53 10.64 9.22 -11.51
CA PHE A 53 9.99 10.49 -11.81
C PHE A 53 10.93 11.41 -12.60
N GLY A 54 10.41 12.08 -13.65
CA GLY A 54 11.21 12.92 -14.52
C GLY A 54 12.41 12.14 -15.08
N ASP A 55 13.61 12.71 -15.02
CA ASP A 55 14.84 12.12 -15.52
C ASP A 55 15.63 11.33 -14.46
N GLU A 56 15.04 11.14 -13.26
CA GLU A 56 15.71 10.42 -12.19
C GLU A 56 16.05 8.96 -12.57
N PRO A 57 17.24 8.45 -12.19
CA PRO A 57 17.61 7.08 -12.50
C PRO A 57 16.74 6.08 -11.73
N PHE A 58 16.59 4.90 -12.32
CA PHE A 58 16.07 3.74 -11.60
C PHE A 58 17.05 3.26 -10.53
N GLU A 59 16.52 2.77 -9.41
CA GLU A 59 17.31 2.40 -8.24
C GLU A 59 17.48 0.88 -8.07
N LEU A 60 16.47 0.11 -8.54
CA LEU A 60 16.50 -1.33 -8.36
C LEU A 60 17.49 -1.98 -9.36
N PRO A 61 18.29 -2.99 -8.91
CA PRO A 61 19.22 -3.67 -9.80
C PRO A 61 18.48 -4.59 -10.79
N ASP A 62 19.09 -4.85 -11.91
CA ASP A 62 18.53 -5.74 -12.94
C ASP A 62 18.29 -7.17 -12.43
N SER A 63 19.05 -7.59 -11.41
CA SER A 63 18.86 -8.90 -10.76
C SER A 63 17.49 -9.08 -10.07
N CYS A 64 16.76 -7.99 -9.80
CA CYS A 64 15.38 -8.02 -9.31
C CYS A 64 14.35 -8.12 -10.44
N HIS A 65 14.80 -8.02 -11.71
CA HIS A 65 13.94 -8.01 -12.92
C HIS A 65 12.72 -7.09 -12.81
N PRO A 66 12.89 -5.82 -12.35
CA PRO A 66 11.76 -4.93 -12.19
C PRO A 66 11.20 -4.50 -13.55
N ILE A 67 9.89 -4.33 -13.61
CA ILE A 67 9.27 -3.61 -14.73
C ILE A 67 9.44 -2.13 -14.46
N ARG A 68 10.10 -1.43 -15.36
CA ARG A 68 10.48 -0.03 -15.20
C ARG A 68 9.54 0.90 -15.94
N LEU A 69 8.92 1.79 -15.22
CA LEU A 69 8.04 2.83 -15.74
C LEU A 69 8.55 4.22 -15.33
N ARG A 70 8.13 5.24 -16.06
CA ARG A 70 8.50 6.62 -15.79
C ARG A 70 7.29 7.52 -15.84
N SER A 71 7.16 8.39 -14.84
CA SER A 71 6.12 9.40 -14.74
C SER A 71 6.74 10.81 -14.74
N ALA A 72 6.12 11.73 -15.46
CA ALA A 72 6.47 13.15 -15.40
C ALA A 72 5.76 13.88 -14.23
N SER A 73 4.74 13.25 -13.65
CA SER A 73 3.95 13.81 -12.56
C SER A 73 4.27 13.14 -11.24
N LEU A 74 4.76 13.93 -10.27
CA LEU A 74 4.97 13.45 -8.92
C LEU A 74 3.62 13.41 -8.18
N LEU A 75 3.11 12.18 -7.98
CA LEU A 75 1.90 11.89 -7.22
C LEU A 75 1.95 10.45 -6.69
N TRP A 76 0.96 10.05 -5.87
CA TRP A 76 0.91 8.70 -5.35
C TRP A 76 0.49 7.74 -6.47
N GLN A 77 1.36 6.77 -6.78
CA GLN A 77 1.21 5.87 -7.93
C GLN A 77 0.82 4.43 -7.55
N LYS A 78 0.75 4.11 -6.24
CA LYS A 78 0.70 2.72 -5.75
C LYS A 78 -0.32 1.87 -6.48
N GLU A 79 -1.58 2.26 -6.42
CA GLU A 79 -2.68 1.45 -6.93
C GLU A 79 -2.63 1.31 -8.46
N ARG A 80 -2.27 2.39 -9.15
CA ARG A 80 -2.06 2.34 -10.61
C ARG A 80 -0.96 1.37 -11.00
N LEU A 81 0.18 1.45 -10.34
CA LEU A 81 1.31 0.57 -10.64
C LEU A 81 1.00 -0.89 -10.26
N LEU A 82 0.23 -1.13 -9.20
CA LEU A 82 -0.24 -2.47 -8.85
C LEU A 82 -1.22 -3.03 -9.89
N ASN A 83 -2.12 -2.22 -10.43
CA ASN A 83 -3.01 -2.62 -11.52
C ASN A 83 -2.23 -2.96 -12.78
N LEU A 84 -1.21 -2.17 -13.11
CA LEU A 84 -0.29 -2.48 -14.20
C LEU A 84 0.49 -3.78 -13.93
N ALA A 85 1.03 -3.95 -12.72
CA ALA A 85 1.73 -5.18 -12.34
C ALA A 85 0.86 -6.43 -12.54
N ALA A 86 -0.40 -6.37 -12.10
CA ALA A 86 -1.33 -7.48 -12.26
C ALA A 86 -1.57 -7.83 -13.73
N SER A 87 -1.61 -6.85 -14.64
CA SER A 87 -1.80 -7.09 -16.08
C SER A 87 -0.64 -7.83 -16.72
N TRP A 88 0.54 -7.83 -16.12
CA TRP A 88 1.73 -8.54 -16.61
C TRP A 88 1.97 -9.90 -15.95
N LEU A 89 1.12 -10.29 -15.00
CA LEU A 89 1.23 -11.61 -14.39
C LEU A 89 0.94 -12.72 -15.41
N PRO A 90 1.61 -13.88 -15.28
CA PRO A 90 1.36 -15.01 -16.18
C PRO A 90 -0.08 -15.55 -16.00
N ALA A 91 -0.58 -16.25 -17.00
CA ALA A 91 -1.91 -16.86 -16.96
C ALA A 91 -2.06 -17.91 -15.85
N SER A 92 -0.95 -18.47 -15.35
CA SER A 92 -0.94 -19.37 -14.20
C SER A 92 -1.19 -18.68 -12.85
N ALA A 93 -1.12 -17.35 -12.78
CA ALA A 93 -1.43 -16.60 -11.57
C ALA A 93 -2.95 -16.61 -11.33
N GLN A 94 -3.40 -17.37 -10.34
CA GLN A 94 -4.82 -17.50 -9.96
C GLN A 94 -5.20 -16.58 -8.81
N SER A 95 -4.20 -16.18 -8.00
CA SER A 95 -4.35 -15.30 -6.85
C SER A 95 -3.27 -14.23 -6.89
N VAL A 96 -3.67 -13.00 -6.60
CA VAL A 96 -2.77 -11.83 -6.60
C VAL A 96 -2.70 -11.28 -5.18
N ALA A 97 -1.50 -11.25 -4.62
CA ALA A 97 -1.21 -10.57 -3.37
C ALA A 97 -0.48 -9.27 -3.66
N TRP A 98 -0.97 -8.14 -3.15
CA TRP A 98 -0.23 -6.87 -3.17
C TRP A 98 0.26 -6.55 -1.78
N VAL A 99 1.55 -6.33 -1.68
CA VAL A 99 2.26 -6.18 -0.41
C VAL A 99 3.14 -4.94 -0.46
N ASP A 100 3.11 -4.14 0.59
CA ASP A 100 4.02 -3.00 0.73
C ASP A 100 5.46 -3.51 0.85
N CYS A 101 6.40 -2.86 0.18
CA CYS A 101 7.78 -3.34 0.03
C CYS A 101 8.65 -3.15 1.30
N ASP A 102 8.03 -3.05 2.45
CA ASP A 102 8.62 -2.92 3.78
C ASP A 102 7.97 -3.86 4.81
N VAL A 103 7.37 -4.94 4.33
CA VAL A 103 6.66 -5.94 5.14
C VAL A 103 7.41 -7.27 5.17
N ILE A 104 7.56 -7.85 6.36
CA ILE A 104 8.12 -9.20 6.56
C ILE A 104 7.06 -10.08 7.23
N PHE A 105 6.76 -11.22 6.65
CA PHE A 105 5.82 -12.19 7.21
C PHE A 105 6.50 -13.05 8.27
N LEU A 106 5.91 -13.15 9.47
CA LEU A 106 6.39 -14.04 10.53
C LEU A 106 5.76 -15.43 10.47
N ASN A 107 4.57 -15.56 9.87
CA ASN A 107 3.95 -16.84 9.64
C ASN A 107 4.47 -17.44 8.32
N GLU A 108 5.33 -18.45 8.40
CA GLU A 108 5.89 -19.10 7.21
C GLU A 108 4.85 -19.74 6.28
N ARG A 109 3.64 -20.03 6.78
CA ARG A 109 2.54 -20.62 6.01
C ARG A 109 1.57 -19.58 5.44
N TRP A 110 1.88 -18.29 5.52
CA TRP A 110 0.96 -17.24 5.11
C TRP A 110 0.47 -17.40 3.68
N ALA A 111 1.36 -17.73 2.75
CA ALA A 111 1.04 -17.86 1.34
C ALA A 111 0.10 -19.06 1.06
N THR A 112 0.39 -20.22 1.64
CA THR A 112 -0.47 -21.40 1.54
C THR A 112 -1.84 -21.11 2.16
N LYS A 113 -1.86 -20.47 3.32
CA LYS A 113 -3.11 -20.10 4.01
C LYS A 113 -3.93 -19.10 3.21
N THR A 114 -3.27 -18.18 2.51
CA THR A 114 -3.94 -17.23 1.59
C THR A 114 -4.70 -17.99 0.50
N VAL A 115 -4.04 -18.91 -0.20
CA VAL A 115 -4.69 -19.71 -1.26
C VAL A 115 -5.85 -20.54 -0.72
N GLU A 116 -5.70 -21.14 0.46
CA GLU A 116 -6.78 -21.88 1.12
C GLU A 116 -8.00 -20.97 1.37
N LEU A 117 -7.79 -19.80 1.93
CA LEU A 117 -8.86 -18.86 2.26
C LEU A 117 -9.54 -18.28 1.02
N LEU A 118 -8.79 -18.02 -0.06
CA LEU A 118 -9.35 -17.50 -1.31
C LEU A 118 -10.26 -18.47 -2.04
N LYS A 119 -10.32 -19.76 -1.66
CA LYS A 119 -11.30 -20.71 -2.19
C LYS A 119 -12.74 -20.35 -1.78
N GLU A 120 -12.90 -19.78 -0.60
CA GLU A 120 -14.22 -19.45 -0.03
C GLU A 120 -14.45 -17.92 0.09
N HIS A 121 -13.37 -17.14 0.12
CA HIS A 121 -13.40 -15.69 0.29
C HIS A 121 -12.90 -14.98 -0.96
N ALA A 122 -13.42 -13.79 -1.19
CA ALA A 122 -13.05 -12.98 -2.35
C ALA A 122 -11.74 -12.23 -2.15
N VAL A 123 -11.54 -11.73 -0.94
CA VAL A 123 -10.40 -10.91 -0.53
C VAL A 123 -9.89 -11.38 0.82
N VAL A 124 -8.58 -11.36 1.02
CA VAL A 124 -7.92 -11.79 2.26
C VAL A 124 -6.90 -10.74 2.69
N GLN A 125 -6.97 -10.30 3.95
CA GLN A 125 -5.89 -9.52 4.55
C GLN A 125 -4.83 -10.49 5.10
N LEU A 126 -3.56 -10.28 4.74
CA LEU A 126 -2.53 -11.30 4.88
C LEU A 126 -1.90 -11.38 6.27
N PHE A 127 -2.50 -10.73 7.26
CA PHE A 127 -2.02 -10.72 8.64
C PHE A 127 -3.16 -10.43 9.62
N GLU A 128 -3.05 -10.97 10.82
CA GLU A 128 -3.92 -10.63 11.95
C GLU A 128 -3.35 -9.45 12.74
N LYS A 129 -2.04 -9.46 12.95
CA LYS A 129 -1.30 -8.45 13.71
C LYS A 129 -0.17 -7.85 12.88
N CYS A 130 0.10 -6.57 13.07
CA CYS A 130 1.27 -5.92 12.51
C CYS A 130 2.11 -5.31 13.63
N VAL A 131 3.37 -5.72 13.69
CA VAL A 131 4.41 -5.18 14.57
C VAL A 131 5.12 -4.05 13.83
N ARG A 132 4.92 -2.81 14.26
CA ARG A 132 5.55 -1.63 13.65
C ARG A 132 6.86 -1.33 14.36
N LEU A 133 7.98 -1.50 13.65
CA LEU A 133 9.30 -1.21 14.23
C LEU A 133 9.53 0.30 14.35
N GLU A 134 10.33 0.67 15.32
CA GLU A 134 10.84 2.03 15.52
C GLU A 134 12.23 2.21 14.89
N GLN A 135 12.63 3.45 14.71
CA GLN A 135 13.96 3.79 14.15
C GLN A 135 15.09 3.19 14.99
N GLY A 136 15.92 2.36 14.36
CA GLY A 136 17.07 1.75 15.01
C GLY A 136 16.75 0.70 16.06
N ASN A 137 15.46 0.36 16.23
CA ASN A 137 15.03 -0.67 17.16
C ASN A 137 14.41 -1.85 16.38
N LEU A 138 15.09 -2.99 16.41
CA LEU A 138 14.63 -4.24 15.82
C LEU A 138 13.95 -5.16 16.87
N MET A 139 13.75 -4.67 18.11
CA MET A 139 13.14 -5.46 19.17
C MET A 139 11.62 -5.40 19.09
N ILE A 140 11.01 -6.54 18.85
CA ILE A 140 9.56 -6.69 18.73
C ILE A 140 8.83 -6.33 20.05
N GLU A 141 9.48 -6.50 21.19
CA GLU A 141 8.92 -6.29 22.52
C GLU A 141 8.55 -4.83 22.83
N ALA A 142 9.21 -3.87 22.18
CA ALA A 142 8.95 -2.44 22.34
C ALA A 142 8.15 -1.82 21.19
N ALA A 143 7.72 -2.64 20.22
CA ALA A 143 7.07 -2.16 19.02
C ALA A 143 5.57 -1.90 19.23
N ASP A 144 5.04 -0.93 18.48
CA ASP A 144 3.62 -0.69 18.40
C ASP A 144 2.93 -1.81 17.61
N ILE A 145 1.93 -2.45 18.20
CA ILE A 145 1.21 -3.58 17.60
C ILE A 145 -0.21 -3.17 17.25
N VAL A 146 -0.55 -3.26 15.98
CA VAL A 146 -1.91 -2.99 15.50
C VAL A 146 -2.59 -4.26 14.98
N THR A 147 -3.90 -4.31 15.14
CA THR A 147 -4.73 -5.39 14.59
C THR A 147 -5.22 -5.02 13.19
N SER A 148 -5.29 -5.97 12.29
CA SER A 148 -5.78 -5.77 10.93
C SER A 148 -7.29 -5.49 10.87
N PHE A 149 -7.72 -4.81 9.83
CA PHE A 149 -9.12 -4.50 9.56
C PHE A 149 -9.98 -5.78 9.47
N ALA A 150 -9.54 -6.77 8.70
CA ALA A 150 -10.30 -8.02 8.54
C ALA A 150 -10.40 -8.81 9.84
N ALA A 151 -9.39 -8.73 10.73
CA ALA A 151 -9.46 -9.39 12.04
C ALA A 151 -10.42 -8.69 13.01
N VAL A 152 -10.54 -7.36 12.93
CA VAL A 152 -11.48 -6.60 13.75
C VAL A 152 -12.90 -6.80 13.23
N THR A 153 -13.13 -6.56 11.95
CA THR A 153 -14.47 -6.63 11.33
C THR A 153 -15.03 -8.05 11.24
N GLY A 154 -14.14 -9.06 11.21
CA GLY A 154 -14.56 -10.46 11.31
C GLY A 154 -15.15 -10.83 12.67
N LYS A 155 -14.81 -10.10 13.74
CA LYS A 155 -15.34 -10.27 15.09
C LYS A 155 -16.57 -9.38 15.33
N ASP A 156 -16.50 -8.14 14.90
CA ASP A 156 -17.56 -7.15 15.12
C ASP A 156 -17.65 -6.18 13.92
N ARG A 157 -18.68 -6.33 13.10
CA ARG A 157 -18.94 -5.44 11.96
C ARG A 157 -19.54 -4.10 12.38
N SER A 158 -20.04 -3.94 13.60
CA SER A 158 -20.62 -2.67 14.06
C SER A 158 -19.61 -1.53 14.08
N VAL A 159 -18.32 -1.85 14.16
CA VAL A 159 -17.23 -0.86 14.08
C VAL A 159 -17.22 -0.08 12.77
N LEU A 160 -17.80 -0.64 11.69
CA LEU A 160 -17.92 0.04 10.39
C LEU A 160 -18.90 1.21 10.43
N ASN A 161 -19.82 1.22 11.38
CA ASN A 161 -20.80 2.30 11.58
C ASN A 161 -20.21 3.46 12.38
N THR A 162 -18.99 3.32 12.89
CA THR A 162 -18.26 4.41 13.53
C THR A 162 -17.49 5.20 12.48
N GLN A 163 -17.40 6.51 12.66
CA GLN A 163 -16.55 7.35 11.80
C GLN A 163 -15.10 7.41 12.31
N ARG A 164 -14.71 6.47 13.15
CA ARG A 164 -13.42 6.44 13.82
C ARG A 164 -12.45 5.52 13.10
N TYR A 165 -11.38 6.09 12.58
CA TYR A 165 -10.29 5.38 11.92
C TYR A 165 -9.57 4.36 12.83
N ASP A 166 -9.55 4.62 14.13
CA ASP A 166 -8.88 3.77 15.12
C ASP A 166 -9.73 2.58 15.56
N ALA A 167 -11.03 2.59 15.29
CA ALA A 167 -11.94 1.56 15.77
C ALA A 167 -11.95 0.28 14.92
N HIS A 168 -11.72 0.38 13.59
CA HIS A 168 -11.90 -0.74 12.67
C HIS A 168 -10.63 -1.49 12.30
N GLY A 169 -9.50 -1.22 12.96
CA GLY A 169 -8.23 -1.87 12.66
C GLY A 169 -7.52 -1.28 11.44
N HIS A 170 -6.31 -1.77 11.18
CA HIS A 170 -5.44 -1.23 10.14
C HIS A 170 -5.76 -1.81 8.77
N THR A 171 -5.95 -0.94 7.76
CA THR A 171 -6.36 -1.31 6.42
C THR A 171 -5.23 -1.50 5.42
N GLY A 172 -4.00 -1.12 5.74
CA GLY A 172 -2.85 -1.17 4.83
C GLY A 172 -2.05 -2.46 4.87
N TYR A 173 -0.87 -2.41 4.32
CA TYR A 173 0.25 -3.34 4.29
C TYR A 173 0.15 -4.50 3.30
N ALA A 174 -0.79 -5.43 3.47
CA ALA A 174 -0.76 -6.67 2.69
C ALA A 174 -2.16 -7.26 2.53
N TRP A 175 -2.55 -7.48 1.28
CA TRP A 175 -3.82 -8.05 0.87
C TRP A 175 -3.65 -9.03 -0.27
N ALA A 176 -4.64 -9.88 -0.48
CA ALA A 176 -4.74 -10.72 -1.67
C ALA A 176 -6.20 -10.85 -2.11
N MET A 177 -6.40 -11.09 -3.40
CA MET A 177 -7.71 -11.46 -3.97
C MET A 177 -7.55 -12.47 -5.11
N ARG A 178 -8.64 -13.10 -5.48
CA ARG A 178 -8.67 -13.94 -6.67
C ARG A 178 -8.37 -13.12 -7.91
N ARG A 179 -7.60 -13.69 -8.82
CA ARG A 179 -7.18 -13.03 -10.06
C ARG A 179 -8.36 -12.52 -10.88
N GLU A 180 -9.42 -13.29 -10.99
CA GLU A 180 -10.64 -12.92 -11.72
C GLU A 180 -11.29 -11.64 -11.23
N ILE A 181 -11.28 -11.42 -9.89
CA ILE A 181 -11.81 -10.18 -9.28
C ILE A 181 -10.87 -9.03 -9.56
N PHE A 182 -9.56 -9.26 -9.44
CA PHE A 182 -8.55 -8.23 -9.72
C PHE A 182 -8.64 -7.74 -11.17
N ASP A 183 -8.75 -8.68 -12.12
CA ASP A 183 -8.87 -8.35 -13.55
C ASP A 183 -10.17 -7.64 -13.89
N ALA A 184 -11.26 -7.93 -13.17
CA ALA A 184 -12.56 -7.32 -13.42
C ALA A 184 -12.66 -5.87 -12.93
N VAL A 185 -12.04 -5.51 -11.79
CA VAL A 185 -12.28 -4.22 -11.15
C VAL A 185 -11.01 -3.48 -10.73
N GLY A 186 -9.88 -4.17 -10.56
CA GLY A 186 -8.61 -3.60 -10.11
C GLY A 186 -8.70 -2.93 -8.74
N LEU A 187 -7.69 -2.14 -8.41
CA LEU A 187 -7.64 -1.27 -7.23
C LEU A 187 -8.06 0.15 -7.61
N TYR A 188 -8.56 0.91 -6.64
CA TYR A 188 -8.99 2.30 -6.85
C TYR A 188 -7.79 3.22 -7.05
N GLU A 189 -7.60 3.71 -8.28
CA GLU A 189 -6.40 4.46 -8.69
C GLU A 189 -6.44 5.95 -8.34
N ALA A 190 -7.61 6.54 -8.12
CA ALA A 190 -7.74 7.98 -7.93
C ALA A 190 -7.46 8.48 -6.50
N ALA A 191 -7.04 7.61 -5.58
CA ALA A 191 -6.57 7.99 -4.25
C ALA A 191 -5.11 8.49 -4.31
N VAL A 192 -4.89 9.57 -5.04
CA VAL A 192 -3.57 10.10 -5.43
C VAL A 192 -2.70 10.62 -4.28
N SER A 193 -3.18 10.60 -3.04
CA SER A 193 -2.39 10.86 -1.82
C SER A 193 -2.25 9.63 -0.92
N GLY A 194 -2.70 8.45 -1.38
CA GLY A 194 -2.82 7.20 -0.61
C GLY A 194 -4.20 7.05 0.04
N SER A 195 -4.36 6.08 0.92
CA SER A 195 -5.63 5.67 1.57
C SER A 195 -6.57 4.82 0.71
N ALA A 196 -6.17 4.38 -0.48
CA ALA A 196 -7.00 3.50 -1.30
C ALA A 196 -7.28 2.14 -0.63
N ASP A 197 -6.35 1.65 0.17
CA ASP A 197 -6.53 0.47 1.02
C ASP A 197 -7.66 0.65 2.04
N HIS A 198 -7.81 1.84 2.64
CA HIS A 198 -8.93 2.19 3.49
C HIS A 198 -10.25 2.18 2.70
N PHE A 199 -10.27 2.78 1.53
CA PHE A 199 -11.43 2.83 0.66
C PHE A 199 -11.88 1.43 0.21
N MET A 200 -10.92 0.59 -0.20
CA MET A 200 -11.18 -0.80 -0.58
C MET A 200 -11.72 -1.63 0.59
N ALA A 201 -11.14 -1.48 1.77
CA ALA A 201 -11.58 -2.21 2.96
C ALA A 201 -13.05 -1.91 3.28
N HIS A 202 -13.46 -0.65 3.25
CA HIS A 202 -14.85 -0.26 3.43
C HIS A 202 -15.76 -0.70 2.28
N ALA A 203 -15.32 -0.55 1.03
CA ALA A 203 -16.07 -1.00 -0.14
C ALA A 203 -16.32 -2.51 -0.12
N SER A 204 -15.41 -3.30 0.47
CA SER A 204 -15.59 -4.75 0.63
C SER A 204 -16.88 -5.14 1.36
N TYR A 205 -17.39 -4.27 2.21
CA TYR A 205 -18.66 -4.44 2.94
C TYR A 205 -19.81 -3.58 2.40
N GLY A 206 -19.63 -2.92 1.27
CA GLY A 206 -20.61 -2.01 0.70
C GLY A 206 -20.71 -0.64 1.41
N HIS A 207 -19.77 -0.35 2.31
CA HIS A 207 -19.69 0.94 3.02
C HIS A 207 -18.94 1.96 2.15
N VAL A 208 -19.62 2.47 1.12
CA VAL A 208 -19.08 3.50 0.21
C VAL A 208 -19.45 4.93 0.65
N GLY A 209 -19.87 5.08 1.89
CA GLY A 209 -20.17 6.33 2.59
C GLY A 209 -19.39 6.45 3.90
N PHE A 210 -19.94 7.16 4.90
CA PHE A 210 -19.41 7.31 6.25
C PHE A 210 -17.93 7.75 6.29
N CYS A 211 -17.07 6.84 6.72
CA CYS A 211 -15.64 7.08 6.92
C CYS A 211 -14.95 7.57 5.65
N VAL A 212 -15.34 7.03 4.48
CA VAL A 212 -14.80 7.46 3.18
C VAL A 212 -15.24 8.87 2.83
N GLU A 213 -16.51 9.21 3.05
CA GLU A 213 -17.04 10.56 2.81
C GLU A 213 -16.33 11.61 3.67
N ASN A 214 -16.06 11.29 4.94
CA ASN A 214 -15.30 12.16 5.82
C ASN A 214 -13.84 12.32 5.36
N ALA A 215 -13.22 11.22 4.92
CA ALA A 215 -11.86 11.28 4.36
C ALA A 215 -11.79 12.17 3.12
N LEU A 216 -12.83 12.17 2.29
CA LEU A 216 -12.98 13.02 1.10
C LEU A 216 -13.61 14.39 1.41
N LYS A 217 -13.74 14.77 2.68
CA LYS A 217 -14.28 16.07 3.13
C LYS A 217 -15.65 16.39 2.51
N GLN A 218 -16.49 15.37 2.35
CA GLN A 218 -17.83 15.48 1.73
C GLN A 218 -17.83 16.03 0.29
N ASP A 219 -16.69 15.96 -0.42
CA ASP A 219 -16.63 16.34 -1.83
C ASP A 219 -17.42 15.38 -2.71
N SER A 220 -18.54 15.83 -3.25
CA SER A 220 -19.46 15.00 -4.01
C SER A 220 -18.81 14.40 -5.26
N THR A 221 -17.92 15.13 -5.92
CA THR A 221 -17.26 14.67 -7.15
C THR A 221 -16.32 13.49 -6.86
N GLN A 222 -15.51 13.58 -5.82
CA GLN A 222 -14.61 12.50 -5.41
C GLN A 222 -15.39 11.32 -4.86
N ILE A 223 -16.43 11.57 -4.05
CA ILE A 223 -17.32 10.55 -3.51
C ILE A 223 -18.01 9.77 -4.63
N ASP A 224 -18.59 10.45 -5.61
CA ASP A 224 -19.28 9.78 -6.72
C ASP A 224 -18.30 9.01 -7.61
N HIS A 225 -17.06 9.53 -7.79
CA HIS A 225 -16.03 8.79 -8.51
C HIS A 225 -15.65 7.51 -7.77
N PHE A 226 -15.47 7.57 -6.46
CA PHE A 226 -15.17 6.40 -5.64
C PHE A 226 -16.35 5.42 -5.60
N ARG A 227 -17.58 5.89 -5.42
CA ARG A 227 -18.79 5.04 -5.37
C ARG A 227 -18.96 4.18 -6.61
N ARG A 228 -18.66 4.70 -7.80
CA ARG A 228 -18.73 3.89 -9.03
C ARG A 228 -17.82 2.68 -8.96
N TRP A 229 -16.57 2.87 -8.55
CA TRP A 229 -15.62 1.78 -8.37
C TRP A 229 -16.04 0.89 -7.18
N GLY A 230 -16.33 1.49 -6.03
CA GLY A 230 -16.63 0.78 -4.79
C GLY A 230 -17.87 -0.10 -4.87
N SER A 231 -18.91 0.33 -5.60
CA SER A 231 -20.10 -0.48 -5.83
C SER A 231 -19.80 -1.69 -6.72
N ALA A 232 -19.06 -1.50 -7.82
CA ALA A 232 -18.64 -2.60 -8.67
C ALA A 232 -17.74 -3.60 -7.92
N PHE A 233 -16.86 -3.10 -7.08
CA PHE A 233 -16.01 -3.93 -6.22
C PHE A 233 -16.86 -4.75 -5.22
N TYR A 234 -17.83 -4.11 -4.56
CA TYR A 234 -18.73 -4.78 -3.62
C TYR A 234 -19.57 -5.89 -4.27
N GLU A 235 -20.06 -5.70 -5.49
CA GLU A 235 -20.82 -6.71 -6.23
C GLU A 235 -20.02 -8.02 -6.38
N LEU A 236 -18.71 -7.94 -6.50
CA LEU A 236 -17.83 -9.10 -6.63
C LEU A 236 -17.42 -9.69 -5.26
N VAL A 237 -17.25 -8.83 -4.25
CA VAL A 237 -16.69 -9.23 -2.95
C VAL A 237 -17.78 -9.62 -1.94
N GLN A 238 -18.89 -8.88 -1.88
CA GLN A 238 -20.07 -9.14 -1.02
C GLN A 238 -19.73 -9.43 0.45
N GLY A 239 -18.77 -8.72 1.00
CA GLY A 239 -18.33 -8.90 2.38
C GLY A 239 -17.60 -10.23 2.67
N LYS A 240 -17.20 -10.96 1.66
CA LYS A 240 -16.46 -12.23 1.78
C LYS A 240 -14.97 -11.97 2.01
N LEU A 241 -14.67 -11.38 3.17
CA LEU A 241 -13.32 -11.13 3.64
C LEU A 241 -12.86 -12.21 4.62
N ALA A 242 -11.56 -12.51 4.56
CA ALA A 242 -10.88 -13.32 5.56
C ALA A 242 -9.57 -12.68 5.99
N VAL A 243 -8.95 -13.24 7.02
CA VAL A 243 -7.65 -12.84 7.53
C VAL A 243 -6.74 -14.05 7.67
N VAL A 244 -5.48 -13.91 7.26
CA VAL A 244 -4.45 -14.89 7.54
C VAL A 244 -4.03 -14.77 9.01
N PRO A 245 -4.12 -15.86 9.80
CA PRO A 245 -3.63 -15.85 11.18
C PRO A 245 -2.12 -15.57 11.25
N GLY A 246 -1.70 -14.84 12.28
CA GLY A 246 -0.30 -14.53 12.51
C GLY A 246 0.04 -13.07 12.28
N ALA A 247 1.34 -12.77 12.33
CA ALA A 247 1.82 -11.42 12.32
C ALA A 247 2.76 -11.11 11.15
N ILE A 248 2.79 -9.83 10.80
CA ILE A 248 3.81 -9.21 9.95
C ILE A 248 4.64 -8.24 10.77
N VAL A 249 5.85 -7.97 10.31
CA VAL A 249 6.69 -6.86 10.75
C VAL A 249 6.66 -5.79 9.68
N HIS A 250 6.33 -4.57 10.07
CA HIS A 250 6.47 -3.39 9.21
C HIS A 250 7.77 -2.69 9.56
N LEU A 251 8.69 -2.69 8.61
CA LEU A 251 10.00 -2.08 8.74
C LEU A 251 9.86 -0.56 8.83
N TRP A 252 10.68 0.06 9.69
CA TRP A 252 10.63 1.50 9.87
C TRP A 252 11.06 2.26 8.61
N HIS A 253 10.30 3.30 8.26
CA HIS A 253 10.61 4.24 7.19
C HIS A 253 9.98 5.62 7.47
N GLY A 254 10.43 6.25 8.53
CA GLY A 254 9.96 7.55 8.97
C GLY A 254 8.81 7.48 9.99
N SER A 255 8.65 8.57 10.72
CA SER A 255 7.65 8.73 11.77
C SER A 255 6.22 8.73 11.18
N LEU A 256 5.27 8.09 11.87
CA LEU A 256 3.85 8.11 11.49
C LEU A 256 3.27 9.54 11.50
N ALA A 257 3.74 10.40 12.40
CA ALA A 257 3.31 11.79 12.48
C ALA A 257 3.61 12.59 11.19
N LYS A 258 4.69 12.24 10.48
CA LYS A 258 5.10 12.91 9.23
C LYS A 258 4.35 12.41 7.99
N ARG A 259 3.49 11.39 8.13
CA ARG A 259 2.70 10.84 7.01
C ARG A 259 1.38 11.57 6.78
N ASP A 260 1.01 12.48 7.69
CA ASP A 260 -0.17 13.36 7.60
C ASP A 260 -1.47 12.61 7.20
N TYR A 261 -1.67 11.42 7.78
CA TYR A 261 -2.76 10.50 7.38
C TYR A 261 -4.16 11.14 7.40
N PHE A 262 -4.40 12.05 8.35
CA PHE A 262 -5.72 12.67 8.53
C PHE A 262 -5.95 13.85 7.58
N ASN A 263 -4.91 14.64 7.28
CA ASN A 263 -5.09 15.90 6.56
C ASN A 263 -4.72 15.80 5.06
N ARG A 264 -3.93 14.80 4.66
CA ARG A 264 -3.44 14.71 3.28
C ARG A 264 -4.57 14.69 2.24
N MET A 265 -5.65 13.94 2.50
CA MET A 265 -6.82 13.90 1.62
C MET A 265 -7.55 15.24 1.60
N TRP A 266 -7.69 15.88 2.76
CA TRP A 266 -8.33 17.18 2.87
C TRP A 266 -7.57 18.28 2.14
N LYS A 267 -6.24 18.28 2.18
CA LYS A 267 -5.41 19.21 1.43
C LYS A 267 -5.59 19.05 -0.09
N ILE A 268 -5.73 17.83 -0.56
CA ILE A 268 -6.03 17.50 -1.95
C ILE A 268 -7.41 18.06 -2.33
N THR A 269 -8.43 17.75 -1.51
CA THR A 269 -9.80 18.25 -1.73
C THR A 269 -9.86 19.78 -1.71
N ASP A 270 -9.21 20.45 -0.74
CA ASP A 270 -9.15 21.90 -0.64
C ASP A 270 -8.43 22.57 -1.83
N SER A 271 -7.58 21.81 -2.54
CA SER A 271 -6.94 22.25 -3.77
C SER A 271 -7.85 22.11 -5.01
N GLY A 272 -9.12 21.70 -4.82
CA GLY A 272 -10.10 21.54 -5.88
C GLY A 272 -9.83 20.34 -6.80
N PHE A 273 -9.23 19.26 -6.26
CA PHE A 273 -8.95 18.06 -7.03
C PHE A 273 -10.23 17.40 -7.56
N ASN A 274 -10.23 17.08 -8.84
CA ASN A 274 -11.33 16.38 -9.51
C ASN A 274 -10.77 15.17 -10.27
N PRO A 275 -11.00 13.93 -9.78
CA PRO A 275 -10.45 12.73 -10.39
C PRO A 275 -10.91 12.49 -11.85
N ASN A 276 -12.08 13.02 -12.24
CA ASN A 276 -12.60 12.83 -13.60
C ASN A 276 -11.88 13.70 -14.65
N THR A 277 -11.23 14.78 -14.24
CA THR A 277 -10.68 15.76 -15.17
C THR A 277 -9.21 16.11 -14.93
N ASP A 278 -8.69 15.84 -13.75
CA ASP A 278 -7.33 16.22 -13.38
C ASP A 278 -6.31 15.11 -13.62
N LEU A 279 -6.79 13.88 -13.74
CA LEU A 279 -5.94 12.71 -14.00
C LEU A 279 -6.00 12.29 -15.46
N MET A 280 -4.85 11.89 -15.96
CA MET A 280 -4.68 11.24 -17.26
C MET A 280 -4.22 9.81 -17.01
N ILE A 281 -5.06 8.84 -17.33
CA ILE A 281 -4.84 7.41 -17.11
C ILE A 281 -4.83 6.73 -18.49
N GLU A 282 -3.64 6.48 -19.00
CA GLU A 282 -3.45 5.81 -20.29
C GLU A 282 -3.09 4.33 -20.10
N PRO A 283 -3.50 3.44 -21.01
CA PRO A 283 -3.11 2.03 -20.95
C PRO A 283 -1.58 1.85 -20.85
N GLY A 284 -1.15 1.00 -19.92
CA GLY A 284 0.27 0.66 -19.73
C GLY A 284 1.16 1.75 -19.12
N LYS A 285 0.59 2.91 -18.76
CA LYS A 285 1.37 4.04 -18.21
C LYS A 285 0.99 4.38 -16.79
N PRO A 286 1.91 4.99 -16.00
CA PRO A 286 1.58 5.62 -14.73
C PRO A 286 0.52 6.72 -14.89
N ILE A 287 -0.06 7.18 -13.77
CA ILE A 287 -0.95 8.32 -13.78
C ILE A 287 -0.15 9.61 -14.03
N GLU A 288 -0.69 10.46 -14.87
CA GLU A 288 -0.17 11.82 -15.09
C GLU A 288 -1.23 12.87 -14.76
N TRP A 289 -0.78 14.06 -14.38
CA TRP A 289 -1.68 15.21 -14.34
C TRP A 289 -2.15 15.56 -15.76
N ALA A 290 -3.42 15.85 -15.92
CA ALA A 290 -3.92 16.46 -17.14
C ALA A 290 -3.15 17.78 -17.42
N PRO A 291 -2.79 18.10 -18.67
CA PRO A 291 -1.90 19.23 -19.00
C PRO A 291 -2.30 20.57 -18.37
N ARG A 292 -3.61 20.82 -18.24
CA ARG A 292 -4.12 22.05 -17.63
C ARG A 292 -3.84 22.19 -16.13
N VAL A 293 -3.71 21.06 -15.39
CA VAL A 293 -3.60 21.06 -13.93
C VAL A 293 -2.39 21.85 -13.43
N ARG A 294 -1.28 21.78 -14.14
CA ARG A 294 -0.06 22.53 -13.78
C ARG A 294 -0.28 24.06 -13.79
N HIS A 295 -1.16 24.55 -14.64
CA HIS A 295 -1.47 25.98 -14.76
C HIS A 295 -2.65 26.40 -13.88
N GLU A 296 -3.71 25.60 -13.86
CA GLU A 296 -4.93 25.93 -13.14
C GLU A 296 -4.85 25.62 -11.64
N LYS A 297 -4.09 24.58 -11.25
CA LYS A 297 -3.98 24.10 -9.88
C LYS A 297 -2.52 23.94 -9.41
N PRO A 298 -1.68 24.97 -9.51
CA PRO A 298 -0.25 24.87 -9.18
C PRO A 298 -0.01 24.46 -7.71
N LYS A 299 -0.90 24.82 -6.78
CA LYS A 299 -0.82 24.43 -5.38
C LYS A 299 -1.02 22.93 -5.19
N LEU A 300 -1.91 22.31 -5.98
CA LEU A 300 -2.12 20.85 -5.95
C LEU A 300 -0.86 20.12 -6.41
N VAL A 301 -0.23 20.59 -7.49
CA VAL A 301 1.00 19.96 -8.00
C VAL A 301 2.14 20.13 -6.98
N ALA A 302 2.35 21.33 -6.45
CA ALA A 302 3.41 21.61 -5.48
C ALA A 302 3.24 20.84 -4.16
N TYR A 303 1.99 20.54 -3.76
CA TYR A 303 1.72 19.76 -2.56
C TYR A 303 2.46 18.43 -2.55
N PHE A 304 2.55 17.74 -3.68
CA PHE A 304 3.20 16.42 -3.72
C PHE A 304 4.71 16.47 -3.53
N ASP A 305 5.37 17.53 -4.03
CA ASP A 305 6.80 17.77 -3.77
C ASP A 305 7.06 17.93 -2.27
N GLU A 306 6.22 18.72 -1.60
CA GLU A 306 6.33 18.94 -0.16
C GLU A 306 5.97 17.69 0.62
N TYR A 307 4.92 16.98 0.22
CA TYR A 307 4.45 15.77 0.89
C TYR A 307 5.52 14.67 0.91
N PHE A 308 6.16 14.35 -0.24
CA PHE A 308 7.19 13.32 -0.27
C PHE A 308 8.43 13.70 0.55
N LYS A 309 8.84 14.98 0.51
CA LYS A 309 9.96 15.50 1.32
C LYS A 309 9.65 15.49 2.83
N SER A 310 8.41 15.84 3.22
CA SER A 310 8.00 15.90 4.62
C SER A 310 7.98 14.54 5.31
N ARG A 311 7.92 13.44 4.57
CA ARG A 311 7.92 12.07 5.12
C ARG A 311 9.20 11.71 5.85
N GLN A 312 10.37 12.29 5.46
CA GLN A 312 11.68 12.11 6.10
C GLN A 312 11.95 10.65 6.47
N GLU A 313 11.87 9.77 5.48
CA GLU A 313 11.89 8.31 5.70
C GLU A 313 13.26 7.78 6.17
N ASP A 314 14.34 8.57 6.07
CA ASP A 314 15.64 8.26 6.68
C ASP A 314 15.77 8.75 8.13
N GLY A 315 14.74 9.39 8.68
CA GLY A 315 14.75 10.01 10.00
C GLY A 315 15.24 11.45 9.99
N ASP A 316 15.21 12.08 11.15
CA ASP A 316 15.78 13.40 11.32
C ASP A 316 17.30 13.27 11.17
N THR A 317 17.91 14.11 10.37
CA THR A 317 19.36 14.29 10.39
C THR A 317 19.74 14.77 11.80
N VAL A 318 20.14 13.84 12.64
CA VAL A 318 20.70 14.16 13.95
C VAL A 318 21.93 15.02 13.66
N SER A 319 21.81 16.33 13.86
CA SER A 319 22.97 17.19 13.92
C SER A 319 23.91 16.54 14.95
N SER A 320 25.11 16.17 14.51
CA SER A 320 26.15 15.44 15.21
C SER A 320 26.73 16.12 16.45
N ASN A 321 25.96 16.96 17.14
CA ASN A 321 26.38 17.80 18.26
C ASN A 321 25.81 17.43 19.64
N LYS A 322 25.05 16.34 19.82
CA LYS A 322 24.54 15.95 21.16
C LYS A 322 25.22 14.76 21.83
N GLN A 323 26.26 14.18 21.24
CA GLN A 323 26.98 13.05 21.88
C GLN A 323 28.27 13.43 22.63
N LYS A 324 28.62 14.72 22.79
CA LYS A 324 29.83 15.13 23.52
C LYS A 324 29.65 15.47 25.00
N ASN A 325 28.44 15.44 25.58
CA ASN A 325 28.25 15.87 26.99
C ASN A 325 27.67 14.80 27.93
N ARG A 326 27.96 13.52 27.73
CA ARG A 326 27.74 12.48 28.76
C ARG A 326 28.97 11.63 28.99
N ARG A 327 30.09 12.29 29.27
CA ARG A 327 31.24 11.74 30.04
C ARG A 327 31.69 12.84 30.94
N ILE A 328 31.73 12.56 32.24
CA ILE A 328 32.15 13.34 33.41
C ILE A 328 30.93 13.77 34.25
N ALA A 329 30.48 12.92 35.12
CA ALA A 329 30.27 13.10 36.53
C ALA A 329 29.95 11.74 37.14
#